data_4d26e083949c583cedce93b38e6baea8
#
_entry.id   4d26e083949c583cedce93b38e6baea8
#
_cell.length_a   1.000
_cell.length_b   1.000
_cell.length_c   1.000
_cell.angle_alpha   90.00
_cell.angle_beta   90.00
_cell.angle_gamma   90.00
#
_symmetry.space_group_name_H-M   'P 1'
#
loop_
_entity.id
_entity.type
_entity.pdbx_description
1 polymer ?
#
loop_
_entity_poly.entity_id
_entity_poly.type
_entity_poly.pdbx_seq_one_letter_code
_entity_poly.pdbx_strand_id
1 'polypeptide(L)'
;SSAASDVYKRQLEWLLYSDFAVILAFVHLYTLFMIVPIFNSMMRIDKSIIEAAQDMGANSLQILINVIVPLCLPGIAIGTIFVVSLIMGDFITVQAMSGGQSASVGLAMNNKRALLQYPAAAADAIILLCVVLGMVAILMRTINIRKEL
;
A
#
# COMPACT_ATOMS: atom_id res chain seq x y z
N SER A 1 -7.49 9.51 40.63
CA SER A 1 -6.76 9.59 39.32
C SER A 1 -6.88 8.31 38.50
N SER A 2 -7.20 7.16 39.10
CA SER A 2 -7.37 5.85 38.42
C SER A 2 -8.58 5.84 37.48
N ALA A 3 -9.74 6.30 37.91
CA ALA A 3 -10.97 6.28 37.12
C ALA A 3 -10.90 7.10 35.83
N ALA A 4 -10.20 8.25 35.84
CA ALA A 4 -10.00 9.05 34.63
C ALA A 4 -9.09 8.33 33.62
N SER A 5 -8.04 7.65 34.08
CA SER A 5 -7.16 6.82 33.26
C SER A 5 -7.91 5.68 32.58
N ASP A 6 -8.86 5.05 33.28
CA ASP A 6 -9.65 3.94 32.77
C ASP A 6 -10.70 4.40 31.74
N VAL A 7 -11.26 5.61 31.90
CA VAL A 7 -12.16 6.23 30.92
C VAL A 7 -11.42 6.55 29.62
N TYR A 8 -10.22 7.13 29.69
CA TYR A 8 -9.40 7.42 28.49
C TYR A 8 -8.95 6.12 27.77
N LYS A 9 -8.62 5.06 28.51
CA LYS A 9 -8.29 3.77 27.93
C LYS A 9 -9.47 3.17 27.15
N ARG A 10 -10.68 3.19 27.73
CA ARG A 10 -11.88 2.68 27.05
C ARG A 10 -12.28 3.48 25.81
N GLN A 11 -12.02 4.79 25.80
CA GLN A 11 -12.32 5.65 24.66
C GLN A 11 -11.40 5.37 23.46
N LEU A 12 -10.24 4.79 23.67
CA LEU A 12 -9.27 4.46 22.63
C LEU A 12 -9.13 2.96 22.36
N GLU A 13 -9.93 2.11 23.03
CA GLU A 13 -9.90 0.64 22.83
C GLU A 13 -10.22 0.26 21.36
N TRP A 14 -11.08 1.02 20.68
CA TRP A 14 -11.37 0.81 19.26
C TRP A 14 -10.16 1.11 18.34
N LEU A 15 -9.23 1.93 18.82
CA LEU A 15 -7.99 2.28 18.12
C LEU A 15 -6.84 1.31 18.46
N LEU A 16 -6.90 0.66 19.65
CA LEU A 16 -5.89 -0.31 20.10
C LEU A 16 -6.35 -1.72 19.74
N TYR A 17 -5.41 -2.52 19.22
CA TYR A 17 -5.63 -3.94 18.93
C TYR A 17 -6.84 -4.21 18.02
N SER A 18 -7.01 -3.36 16.99
CA SER A 18 -8.11 -3.47 16.03
C SER A 18 -7.58 -3.53 14.59
N ASP A 19 -8.39 -4.09 13.68
CA ASP A 19 -8.08 -4.07 12.25
C ASP A 19 -7.93 -2.64 11.72
N PHE A 20 -8.70 -1.70 12.29
CA PHE A 20 -8.58 -0.29 11.95
C PHE A 20 -7.21 0.30 12.30
N ALA A 21 -6.64 -0.06 13.46
CA ALA A 21 -5.30 0.36 13.86
C ALA A 21 -4.23 -0.17 12.89
N VAL A 22 -4.38 -1.42 12.45
CA VAL A 22 -3.48 -2.03 11.45
C VAL A 22 -3.56 -1.29 10.12
N ILE A 23 -4.77 -1.01 9.63
CA ILE A 23 -4.97 -0.27 8.37
C ILE A 23 -4.37 1.14 8.47
N LEU A 24 -4.63 1.85 9.56
CA LEU A 24 -4.10 3.20 9.78
C LEU A 24 -2.56 3.20 9.83
N ALA A 25 -1.97 2.22 10.50
CA ALA A 25 -0.52 2.04 10.55
C ALA A 25 0.06 1.78 9.15
N PHE A 26 -0.56 0.91 8.36
CA PHE A 26 -0.15 0.63 6.98
C PHE A 26 -0.26 1.87 6.09
N VAL A 27 -1.36 2.62 6.17
CA VAL A 27 -1.50 3.88 5.44
C VAL A 27 -0.38 4.85 5.80
N HIS A 28 -0.09 5.01 7.09
CA HIS A 28 0.97 5.91 7.54
C HIS A 28 2.36 5.47 7.08
N LEU A 29 2.71 4.20 7.26
CA LEU A 29 4.03 3.65 6.94
C LEU A 29 4.30 3.62 5.43
N TYR A 30 3.30 3.20 4.63
CA TYR A 30 3.49 2.94 3.22
C TYR A 30 3.09 4.09 2.29
N THR A 31 2.53 5.19 2.82
CA THR A 31 2.21 6.39 2.04
C THR A 31 3.43 6.94 1.31
N LEU A 32 4.60 6.98 1.95
CA LEU A 32 5.84 7.47 1.31
C LEU A 32 6.25 6.61 0.11
N PHE A 33 6.10 5.29 0.22
CA PHE A 33 6.41 4.36 -0.88
C PHE A 33 5.45 4.52 -2.06
N MET A 34 4.25 5.02 -1.83
CA MET A 34 3.29 5.36 -2.89
C MET A 34 3.57 6.73 -3.51
N ILE A 35 3.92 7.72 -2.70
CA ILE A 35 4.16 9.10 -3.15
C ILE A 35 5.35 9.18 -4.10
N VAL A 36 6.47 8.52 -3.78
CA VAL A 36 7.73 8.65 -4.55
C VAL A 36 7.57 8.27 -6.03
N PRO A 37 7.03 7.10 -6.41
CA PRO A 37 6.87 6.77 -7.83
C PRO A 37 5.82 7.63 -8.53
N ILE A 38 4.76 8.05 -7.83
CA ILE A 38 3.76 8.99 -8.39
C ILE A 38 4.42 10.34 -8.68
N PHE A 39 5.17 10.87 -7.72
CA PHE A 39 5.88 12.14 -7.88
C PHE A 39 6.87 12.10 -9.06
N ASN A 40 7.64 11.00 -9.16
CA ASN A 40 8.56 10.82 -10.29
C ASN A 40 7.84 10.79 -11.65
N SER A 41 6.64 10.21 -11.71
CA SER A 41 5.82 10.24 -12.93
C SER A 41 5.30 11.65 -13.22
N MET A 42 4.87 12.38 -12.19
CA MET A 42 4.41 13.77 -12.34
C MET A 42 5.53 14.69 -12.86
N MET A 43 6.76 14.50 -12.42
CA MET A 43 7.90 15.31 -12.88
C MET A 43 8.23 15.13 -14.36
N ARG A 44 7.77 14.05 -14.98
CA ARG A 44 7.95 13.78 -16.43
C ARG A 44 6.89 14.46 -17.29
N ILE A 45 5.82 15.00 -16.69
CA ILE A 45 4.76 15.69 -17.44
C ILE A 45 5.26 17.04 -17.88
N ASP A 46 5.24 17.27 -19.20
CA ASP A 46 5.61 18.57 -19.77
C ASP A 46 4.56 19.63 -19.38
N LYS A 47 5.03 20.78 -18.93
CA LYS A 47 4.16 21.90 -18.56
C LYS A 47 3.30 22.38 -19.73
N SER A 48 3.79 22.27 -20.95
CA SER A 48 3.05 22.63 -22.17
C SER A 48 1.73 21.87 -22.31
N ILE A 49 1.65 20.63 -21.85
CA ILE A 49 0.41 19.82 -21.86
C ILE A 49 -0.62 20.44 -20.93
N ILE A 50 -0.19 20.89 -19.75
CA ILE A 50 -1.05 21.52 -18.75
C ILE A 50 -1.54 22.89 -19.27
N GLU A 51 -0.63 23.68 -19.84
CA GLU A 51 -0.94 24.99 -20.42
C GLU A 51 -1.91 24.86 -21.60
N ALA A 52 -1.70 23.92 -22.50
CA ALA A 52 -2.63 23.63 -23.60
C ALA A 52 -4.03 23.22 -23.11
N ALA A 53 -4.12 22.44 -22.04
CA ALA A 53 -5.41 22.09 -21.46
C ALA A 53 -6.12 23.32 -20.83
N GLN A 54 -5.36 24.23 -20.22
CA GLN A 54 -5.88 25.49 -19.69
C GLN A 54 -6.39 26.41 -20.82
N ASP A 55 -5.64 26.51 -21.90
CA ASP A 55 -6.02 27.32 -23.07
C ASP A 55 -7.32 26.80 -23.73
N MET A 56 -7.58 25.50 -23.64
CA MET A 56 -8.84 24.89 -24.05
C MET A 56 -9.99 25.11 -23.05
N GLY A 57 -9.76 25.83 -21.95
CA GLY A 57 -10.78 26.16 -20.96
C GLY A 57 -10.99 25.07 -19.89
N ALA A 58 -10.09 24.09 -19.77
CA ALA A 58 -10.21 23.07 -18.73
C ALA A 58 -9.96 23.67 -17.34
N ASN A 59 -10.81 23.32 -16.38
CA ASN A 59 -10.59 23.71 -14.99
C ASN A 59 -9.56 22.78 -14.32
N SER A 60 -9.03 23.20 -13.15
CA SER A 60 -7.98 22.44 -12.44
C SER A 60 -8.35 20.99 -12.13
N LEU A 61 -9.62 20.70 -11.83
CA LEU A 61 -10.11 19.35 -11.56
C LEU A 61 -10.16 18.49 -12.83
N GLN A 62 -10.57 19.10 -13.96
CA GLN A 62 -10.57 18.42 -15.26
C GLN A 62 -9.12 18.10 -15.72
N ILE A 63 -8.19 19.01 -15.50
CA ILE A 63 -6.76 18.78 -15.79
C ILE A 63 -6.23 17.65 -14.92
N LEU A 64 -6.54 17.65 -13.62
CA LEU A 64 -6.12 16.60 -12.72
C LEU A 64 -6.62 15.22 -13.17
N ILE A 65 -7.92 15.09 -13.44
CA ILE A 65 -8.54 13.77 -13.72
C ILE A 65 -8.22 13.30 -15.14
N ASN A 66 -8.26 14.21 -16.14
CA ASN A 66 -8.19 13.83 -17.55
C ASN A 66 -6.77 13.90 -18.14
N VAL A 67 -5.83 14.59 -17.46
CA VAL A 67 -4.46 14.75 -17.96
C VAL A 67 -3.47 14.15 -16.97
N ILE A 68 -3.42 14.65 -15.73
CA ILE A 68 -2.37 14.26 -14.78
C ILE A 68 -2.53 12.81 -14.33
N VAL A 69 -3.71 12.40 -13.90
CA VAL A 69 -3.95 11.03 -13.41
C VAL A 69 -3.63 9.98 -14.48
N PRO A 70 -4.10 10.08 -15.74
CA PRO A 70 -3.74 9.12 -16.77
C PRO A 70 -2.25 9.07 -17.08
N LEU A 71 -1.56 10.21 -17.10
CA LEU A 71 -0.12 10.27 -17.33
C LEU A 71 0.69 9.73 -16.14
N CYS A 72 0.13 9.76 -14.92
CA CYS A 72 0.75 9.20 -13.72
C CYS A 72 0.44 7.71 -13.50
N LEU A 73 -0.40 7.08 -14.34
CA LEU A 73 -0.75 5.65 -14.20
C LEU A 73 0.46 4.73 -14.03
N PRO A 74 1.58 4.88 -14.76
CA PRO A 74 2.76 4.04 -14.56
C PRO A 74 3.34 4.19 -13.14
N GLY A 75 3.41 5.43 -12.62
CA GLY A 75 3.86 5.68 -11.25
C GLY A 75 2.93 5.10 -10.19
N ILE A 76 1.62 5.22 -10.41
CA ILE A 76 0.61 4.61 -9.53
C ILE A 76 0.76 3.09 -9.50
N ALA A 77 0.97 2.47 -10.66
CA ALA A 77 1.17 1.03 -10.76
C ALA A 77 2.42 0.55 -10.02
N ILE A 78 3.54 1.23 -10.24
CA ILE A 78 4.80 0.92 -9.55
C ILE A 78 4.63 1.08 -8.04
N GLY A 79 4.04 2.19 -7.58
CA GLY A 79 3.76 2.42 -6.16
C GLY A 79 2.86 1.35 -5.57
N THR A 80 1.81 0.94 -6.28
CA THR A 80 0.90 -0.13 -5.84
C THR A 80 1.63 -1.46 -5.70
N ILE A 81 2.48 -1.84 -6.65
CA ILE A 81 3.29 -3.06 -6.58
C ILE A 81 4.16 -3.04 -5.33
N PHE A 82 4.87 -1.92 -5.08
CA PHE A 82 5.72 -1.79 -3.90
C PHE A 82 4.92 -1.91 -2.61
N VAL A 83 3.86 -1.13 -2.47
CA VAL A 83 3.05 -1.09 -1.24
C VAL A 83 2.43 -2.44 -0.95
N VAL A 84 1.80 -3.08 -1.93
CA VAL A 84 1.17 -4.39 -1.71
C VAL A 84 2.19 -5.47 -1.38
N SER A 85 3.35 -5.48 -2.07
CA SER A 85 4.41 -6.44 -1.78
C SER A 85 4.96 -6.29 -0.36
N LEU A 86 5.12 -5.06 0.12
CA LEU A 86 5.58 -4.78 1.48
C LEU A 86 4.54 -5.18 2.54
N ILE A 87 3.26 -4.80 2.34
CA ILE A 87 2.17 -5.11 3.26
C ILE A 87 1.98 -6.62 3.42
N MET A 88 2.05 -7.37 2.32
CA MET A 88 1.85 -8.82 2.37
C MET A 88 2.93 -9.54 3.19
N GLY A 89 4.16 -9.00 3.23
CA GLY A 89 5.26 -9.55 4.03
C GLY A 89 5.33 -9.00 5.46
N ASP A 90 4.61 -7.94 5.78
CA ASP A 90 4.70 -7.27 7.07
C ASP A 90 3.93 -8.04 8.15
N PHE A 91 4.68 -8.68 9.03
CA PHE A 91 4.12 -9.34 10.21
C PHE A 91 4.30 -8.51 11.50
N ILE A 92 5.31 -7.63 11.53
CA ILE A 92 5.65 -6.86 12.73
C ILE A 92 4.54 -5.86 13.05
N THR A 93 4.12 -5.09 12.05
CA THR A 93 3.05 -4.09 12.21
C THR A 93 1.74 -4.77 12.59
N VAL A 94 1.38 -5.88 11.93
CA VAL A 94 0.17 -6.63 12.26
C VAL A 94 0.24 -7.17 13.68
N GLN A 95 1.34 -7.78 14.07
CA GLN A 95 1.49 -8.33 15.43
C GLN A 95 1.41 -7.24 16.49
N ALA A 96 2.05 -6.09 16.27
CA ALA A 96 2.08 -4.99 17.23
C ALA A 96 0.74 -4.27 17.35
N MET A 97 0.06 -4.02 16.22
CA MET A 97 -1.15 -3.20 16.19
C MET A 97 -2.43 -4.02 16.41
N SER A 98 -2.46 -5.30 16.01
CA SER A 98 -3.65 -6.14 16.16
C SER A 98 -3.76 -6.82 17.52
N GLY A 99 -2.68 -6.84 18.31
CA GLY A 99 -2.66 -7.62 19.56
C GLY A 99 -2.94 -9.12 19.35
N GLY A 100 -2.72 -9.63 18.13
CA GLY A 100 -3.00 -11.03 17.76
C GLY A 100 -4.41 -11.31 17.27
N GLN A 101 -5.26 -10.29 17.10
CA GLN A 101 -6.65 -10.46 16.63
C GLN A 101 -6.76 -10.50 15.10
N SER A 102 -5.85 -9.85 14.39
CA SER A 102 -5.81 -9.85 12.92
C SER A 102 -4.81 -10.87 12.41
N ALA A 103 -5.11 -11.49 11.28
CA ALA A 103 -4.21 -12.42 10.61
C ALA A 103 -3.72 -11.82 9.29
N SER A 104 -2.40 -11.79 9.10
CA SER A 104 -1.78 -11.59 7.79
C SER A 104 -1.00 -12.83 7.38
N VAL A 105 -0.75 -12.97 6.08
CA VAL A 105 0.06 -14.09 5.58
C VAL A 105 1.45 -14.07 6.21
N GLY A 106 2.08 -12.88 6.33
CA GLY A 106 3.36 -12.69 7.00
C GLY A 106 3.33 -13.14 8.47
N LEU A 107 2.28 -12.79 9.21
CA LEU A 107 2.11 -13.22 10.60
C LEU A 107 1.91 -14.74 10.72
N ALA A 108 1.11 -15.34 9.85
CA ALA A 108 0.91 -16.79 9.81
C ALA A 108 2.24 -17.54 9.56
N MET A 109 3.05 -17.07 8.61
CA MET A 109 4.38 -17.61 8.35
C MET A 109 5.31 -17.48 9.56
N ASN A 110 5.30 -16.30 10.21
CA ASN A 110 6.13 -16.08 11.40
C ASN A 110 5.74 -17.00 12.55
N ASN A 111 4.44 -17.21 12.79
CA ASN A 111 3.94 -18.13 13.82
C ASN A 111 4.32 -19.58 13.53
N LYS A 112 4.18 -20.04 12.29
CA LYS A 112 4.63 -21.39 11.89
C LYS A 112 6.13 -21.57 12.08
N ARG A 113 6.93 -20.55 11.76
CA ARG A 113 8.38 -20.55 12.01
C ARG A 113 8.70 -20.65 13.51
N ALA A 114 8.00 -19.89 14.33
CA ALA A 114 8.17 -19.92 15.79
C ALA A 114 7.84 -21.29 16.38
N LEU A 115 6.89 -22.03 15.77
CA LEU A 115 6.53 -23.40 16.11
C LEU A 115 7.44 -24.46 15.45
N LEU A 116 8.56 -24.05 14.85
CA LEU A 116 9.51 -24.92 14.13
C LEU A 116 8.91 -25.69 12.95
N GLN A 117 7.75 -25.27 12.43
CA GLN A 117 7.07 -25.85 11.27
C GLN A 117 7.62 -25.24 9.96
N TYR A 118 8.92 -25.37 9.74
CA TYR A 118 9.61 -24.76 8.58
C TYR A 118 9.03 -25.18 7.23
N PRO A 119 8.65 -26.45 6.96
CA PRO A 119 8.07 -26.83 5.67
C PRO A 119 6.74 -26.11 5.40
N ALA A 120 5.90 -25.96 6.43
CA ALA A 120 4.61 -25.25 6.29
C ALA A 120 4.80 -23.75 6.08
N ALA A 121 5.76 -23.13 6.79
CA ALA A 121 6.11 -21.72 6.58
C ALA A 121 6.68 -21.48 5.18
N ALA A 122 7.50 -22.41 4.66
CA ALA A 122 8.04 -22.34 3.31
C ALA A 122 6.93 -22.46 2.22
N ALA A 123 5.94 -23.32 2.45
CA ALA A 123 4.79 -23.43 1.55
C ALA A 123 3.99 -22.12 1.47
N ASP A 124 3.71 -21.47 2.62
CA ASP A 124 3.05 -20.16 2.64
C ASP A 124 3.89 -19.09 1.91
N ALA A 125 5.23 -19.13 2.05
CA ALA A 125 6.13 -18.21 1.35
C ALA A 125 6.06 -18.37 -0.17
N ILE A 126 5.99 -19.61 -0.66
CA ILE A 126 5.86 -19.90 -2.09
C ILE A 126 4.51 -19.40 -2.61
N ILE A 127 3.43 -19.64 -1.88
CA ILE A 127 2.09 -19.15 -2.25
C ILE A 127 2.10 -17.63 -2.33
N LEU A 128 2.65 -16.95 -1.31
CA LEU A 128 2.78 -15.51 -1.28
C LEU A 128 3.57 -14.98 -2.48
N LEU A 129 4.71 -15.60 -2.78
CA LEU A 129 5.54 -15.25 -3.93
C LEU A 129 4.77 -15.36 -5.25
N CYS A 130 4.04 -16.46 -5.44
CA CYS A 130 3.21 -16.68 -6.63
C CYS A 130 2.11 -15.61 -6.77
N VAL A 131 1.46 -15.24 -5.67
CA VAL A 131 0.42 -14.19 -5.65
C VAL A 131 1.01 -12.83 -6.03
N VAL A 132 2.15 -12.46 -5.41
CA VAL A 132 2.82 -11.18 -5.70
C VAL A 132 3.30 -11.14 -7.15
N LEU A 133 3.96 -12.19 -7.64
CA LEU A 133 4.42 -12.26 -9.03
C LEU A 133 3.24 -12.22 -10.02
N GLY A 134 2.15 -12.92 -9.71
CA GLY A 134 0.92 -12.88 -10.52
C GLY A 134 0.33 -11.47 -10.60
N MET A 135 0.26 -10.76 -9.49
CA MET A 135 -0.22 -9.38 -9.43
C MET A 135 0.70 -8.43 -10.21
N VAL A 136 2.01 -8.56 -10.04
CA VAL A 136 3.00 -7.77 -10.80
C VAL A 136 2.82 -8.01 -12.31
N ALA A 137 2.69 -9.27 -12.72
CA ALA A 137 2.49 -9.63 -14.13
C ALA A 137 1.19 -9.04 -14.71
N ILE A 138 0.10 -9.06 -13.93
CA ILE A 138 -1.18 -8.46 -14.33
C ILE A 138 -1.04 -6.94 -14.48
N LEU A 139 -0.45 -6.27 -13.49
CA LEU A 139 -0.24 -4.83 -13.53
C LEU A 139 0.68 -4.41 -14.68
N MET A 140 1.76 -5.13 -14.92
CA MET A 140 2.65 -4.87 -16.06
C MET A 140 1.98 -5.10 -17.42
N ARG A 141 1.00 -6.01 -17.48
CA ARG A 141 0.25 -6.26 -18.72
C ARG A 141 -0.83 -5.22 -19.00
N THR A 142 -1.50 -4.74 -17.94
CA THR A 142 -2.59 -3.75 -18.07
C THR A 142 -2.04 -2.34 -18.29
N ILE A 143 -0.93 -2.01 -17.64
CA ILE A 143 -0.26 -0.72 -17.79
C ILE A 143 0.93 -0.97 -18.71
N ASN A 144 0.83 -0.52 -19.95
CA ASN A 144 1.86 -0.69 -20.99
C ASN A 144 3.13 0.14 -20.62
N ILE A 145 3.76 -0.23 -19.49
CA ILE A 145 4.93 0.42 -18.91
C ILE A 145 6.10 0.46 -19.91
N ARG A 146 6.08 -0.43 -20.91
CA ARG A 146 7.11 -0.59 -21.95
C ARG A 146 7.14 0.57 -22.96
N LYS A 147 6.14 1.45 -23.00
CA LYS A 147 6.10 2.59 -23.93
C LYS A 147 6.69 3.86 -23.32
N GLU A 148 7.02 3.87 -22.03
CA GLU A 148 7.50 5.08 -21.33
C GLU A 148 8.89 4.93 -20.69
N LEU A 149 9.58 3.79 -20.91
CA LEU A 149 11.00 3.60 -20.65
C LEU A 149 11.81 3.83 -21.94
#